data_469228694cf3a2318c7c7bb599edcce3
#
_entry.id   469228694cf3a2318c7c7bb599edcce3
#
_cell.length_a   1.000
_cell.length_b   1.000
_cell.length_c   1.000
_cell.angle_alpha   90.00
_cell.angle_beta   90.00
_cell.angle_gamma   90.00
#
_symmetry.space_group_name_H-M   'P 1'
#
loop_
_entity.id
_entity.type
_entity.pdbx_description
1 polymer ?
#
loop_
_entity_poly.entity_id
_entity_poly.type
_entity_poly.pdbx_seq_one_letter_code
_entity_poly.pdbx_strand_id
1 'polypeptide(L)'
;MDMNQANVEAIVKQVLESMMDTKAAPAKQAAGGAIPKTSRAAMLTALEHYDIKEFPIPELGDDDMLVKVEGCGVCGTDAHEFKRDPFGLIPLVLGHEGTGEIVKMGKNVKVDSAGKPLKVGDKVVTCMIFKDNPDITMFDLNKQNVGGADVYGLLPDDDIHLNGWFADYIVIRGGSTVFNVSDLDLDSRILIEQCAVLIHAVERAKTTGILRFNSRVVVQGCGPIGLICIAILRTMGIENIVAVDGEQKRLDFAKEMGATKSVNFKDYKGIEALADGVKDAFGGYLADFAFQCTGSPIAHANIYKFIRNGGGLCELGFFINGGDATINPHFDICSKEITTVGSWVYTLRDYATTFDFLKRAKGIGLPMSKLITHRFPLSQINEAHVTNLKMEGLKIAIINEQ
;
A
#
# COMPACT_ATOMS: atom_id res chain seq x y z
N MET A 1 32.86 -5.16 39.02
CA MET A 1 32.33 -6.50 39.35
C MET A 1 32.89 -7.43 38.29
N ASP A 2 33.93 -8.17 38.65
CA ASP A 2 34.51 -9.14 37.74
C ASP A 2 33.59 -10.35 37.62
N MET A 3 32.97 -10.49 36.44
CA MET A 3 32.22 -11.71 36.13
C MET A 3 33.21 -12.86 35.92
N ASN A 4 33.18 -13.86 36.79
CA ASN A 4 33.99 -15.03 36.71
C ASN A 4 33.58 -15.84 35.46
N GLN A 5 34.57 -16.36 34.73
CA GLN A 5 34.40 -17.14 33.49
C GLN A 5 33.38 -18.28 33.64
N ALA A 6 33.29 -18.91 34.79
CA ALA A 6 32.31 -19.94 35.15
C ALA A 6 30.85 -19.43 35.10
N ASN A 7 30.59 -18.14 35.42
CA ASN A 7 29.27 -17.55 35.36
C ASN A 7 28.86 -17.24 33.91
N VAL A 8 29.80 -16.88 33.04
CA VAL A 8 29.54 -16.64 31.63
C VAL A 8 29.21 -17.95 30.93
N GLU A 9 29.96 -19.02 31.21
CA GLU A 9 29.67 -20.34 30.63
C GLU A 9 28.32 -20.91 31.10
N ALA A 10 27.93 -20.67 32.35
CA ALA A 10 26.61 -21.09 32.85
C ALA A 10 25.47 -20.32 32.18
N ILE A 11 25.62 -19.01 31.97
CA ILE A 11 24.63 -18.17 31.27
C ILE A 11 24.53 -18.58 29.78
N VAL A 12 25.65 -18.79 29.12
CA VAL A 12 25.67 -19.24 27.71
C VAL A 12 25.00 -20.61 27.58
N LYS A 13 25.29 -21.55 28.48
CA LYS A 13 24.65 -22.87 28.51
C LYS A 13 23.13 -22.76 28.72
N GLN A 14 22.70 -21.91 29.66
CA GLN A 14 21.27 -21.72 29.95
C GLN A 14 20.53 -21.04 28.76
N VAL A 15 21.17 -20.11 28.06
CA VAL A 15 20.63 -19.50 26.83
C VAL A 15 20.56 -20.53 25.70
N LEU A 16 21.59 -21.33 25.51
CA LEU A 16 21.58 -22.40 24.50
C LEU A 16 20.54 -23.48 24.81
N GLU A 17 20.38 -23.88 26.06
CA GLU A 17 19.32 -24.81 26.47
C GLU A 17 17.93 -24.23 26.26
N SER A 18 17.71 -22.94 26.58
CA SER A 18 16.44 -22.26 26.30
C SER A 18 16.14 -22.10 24.81
N MET A 19 17.16 -21.97 23.97
CA MET A 19 17.01 -21.94 22.49
C MET A 19 16.80 -23.36 21.91
N MET A 20 17.26 -24.40 22.57
CA MET A 20 17.03 -25.79 22.15
C MET A 20 15.71 -26.36 22.65
N ASP A 21 15.16 -25.84 23.76
CA ASP A 21 13.88 -26.30 24.34
C ASP A 21 12.64 -25.67 23.67
N THR A 22 12.81 -24.83 22.65
CA THR A 22 11.72 -24.50 21.71
C THR A 22 11.48 -25.71 20.78
N LYS A 23 11.13 -26.86 21.33
CA LYS A 23 10.33 -27.85 20.61
C LYS A 23 9.02 -27.15 20.28
N ALA A 24 8.94 -26.66 19.04
CA ALA A 24 7.69 -26.26 18.48
C ALA A 24 6.69 -27.38 18.77
N ALA A 25 5.66 -27.08 19.55
CA ALA A 25 4.52 -27.98 19.67
C ALA A 25 4.07 -28.28 18.23
N PRO A 26 3.74 -29.53 17.90
CA PRO A 26 3.28 -29.84 16.56
C PRO A 26 2.10 -28.90 16.27
N ALA A 27 2.26 -28.03 15.28
CA ALA A 27 1.18 -27.18 14.82
C ALA A 27 0.01 -28.12 14.55
N LYS A 28 -1.12 -27.92 15.25
CA LYS A 28 -2.37 -28.55 14.86
C LYS A 28 -2.52 -28.23 13.37
N GLN A 29 -2.45 -29.26 12.52
CA GLN A 29 -2.92 -29.13 11.15
C GLN A 29 -4.32 -28.55 11.25
N ALA A 30 -4.50 -27.31 10.80
CA ALA A 30 -5.80 -26.76 10.61
C ALA A 30 -6.54 -27.77 9.72
N ALA A 31 -7.72 -28.19 10.14
CA ALA A 31 -8.56 -29.06 9.38
C ALA A 31 -8.93 -28.32 8.10
N GLY A 32 -8.12 -28.48 7.05
CA GLY A 32 -8.36 -27.93 5.74
C GLY A 32 -9.64 -28.59 5.22
N GLY A 33 -10.72 -27.83 5.12
CA GLY A 33 -11.90 -28.27 4.39
C GLY A 33 -11.46 -28.69 2.99
N ALA A 34 -12.16 -29.66 2.38
CA ALA A 34 -11.84 -30.12 1.03
C ALA A 34 -11.83 -28.89 0.08
N ILE A 35 -10.76 -28.72 -0.69
CA ILE A 35 -10.66 -27.68 -1.71
C ILE A 35 -11.79 -27.91 -2.72
N PRO A 36 -12.64 -26.90 -2.99
CA PRO A 36 -13.74 -27.05 -3.95
C PRO A 36 -13.22 -27.28 -5.36
N LYS A 37 -14.07 -27.77 -6.25
CA LYS A 37 -13.69 -27.94 -7.67
C LYS A 37 -13.69 -26.65 -8.46
N THR A 38 -14.45 -25.66 -7.98
CA THR A 38 -14.63 -24.36 -8.63
C THR A 38 -14.38 -23.23 -7.62
N SER A 39 -14.04 -22.05 -8.13
CA SER A 39 -13.93 -20.80 -7.40
C SER A 39 -14.87 -19.77 -8.01
N ARG A 40 -15.59 -19.03 -7.18
CA ARG A 40 -16.26 -17.82 -7.63
C ARG A 40 -15.23 -16.73 -7.83
N ALA A 41 -15.40 -15.94 -8.88
CA ALA A 41 -14.64 -14.71 -9.10
C ALA A 41 -15.55 -13.60 -9.64
N ALA A 42 -15.31 -12.37 -9.22
CA ALA A 42 -15.98 -11.20 -9.75
C ALA A 42 -15.26 -10.74 -11.02
N MET A 43 -15.81 -11.08 -12.15
CA MET A 43 -15.27 -10.66 -13.45
C MET A 43 -15.93 -9.36 -13.89
N LEU A 44 -15.13 -8.33 -14.12
CA LEU A 44 -15.59 -7.10 -14.76
C LEU A 44 -15.83 -7.41 -16.24
N THR A 45 -17.10 -7.53 -16.63
CA THR A 45 -17.49 -7.95 -17.98
C THR A 45 -17.91 -6.80 -18.88
N ALA A 46 -18.25 -5.68 -18.28
CA ALA A 46 -18.56 -4.43 -18.96
C ALA A 46 -18.28 -3.26 -18.02
N LEU A 47 -18.25 -2.04 -18.55
CA LEU A 47 -18.15 -0.85 -17.73
C LEU A 47 -19.28 -0.83 -16.68
N GLU A 48 -18.88 -0.51 -15.45
CA GLU A 48 -19.76 -0.41 -14.28
C GLU A 48 -20.51 -1.71 -13.93
N HIS A 49 -19.99 -2.89 -14.37
CA HIS A 49 -20.66 -4.15 -14.15
C HIS A 49 -19.73 -5.35 -13.96
N TYR A 50 -19.82 -5.95 -12.78
CA TYR A 50 -19.24 -7.26 -12.49
C TYR A 50 -20.31 -8.36 -12.54
N ASP A 51 -19.96 -9.48 -13.15
CA ASP A 51 -20.64 -10.76 -13.01
C ASP A 51 -19.88 -11.66 -12.03
N ILE A 52 -20.58 -12.28 -11.09
CA ILE A 52 -19.98 -13.35 -10.29
C ILE A 52 -20.04 -14.65 -11.11
N LYS A 53 -18.88 -15.14 -11.52
CA LYS A 53 -18.75 -16.37 -12.32
C LYS A 53 -18.03 -17.45 -11.53
N GLU A 54 -18.33 -18.70 -11.84
CA GLU A 54 -17.62 -19.86 -11.31
C GLU A 54 -16.63 -20.38 -12.34
N PHE A 55 -15.38 -20.54 -11.93
CA PHE A 55 -14.31 -21.08 -12.77
C PHE A 55 -13.72 -22.34 -12.13
N PRO A 56 -13.33 -23.35 -12.93
CA PRO A 56 -12.64 -24.52 -12.41
C PRO A 56 -11.33 -24.11 -11.72
N ILE A 57 -11.05 -24.69 -10.56
CA ILE A 57 -9.71 -24.59 -9.96
C ILE A 57 -8.80 -25.54 -10.75
N PRO A 58 -7.73 -25.03 -11.39
CA PRO A 58 -6.87 -25.85 -12.23
C PRO A 58 -5.98 -26.80 -11.42
N GLU A 59 -5.44 -27.80 -12.10
CA GLU A 59 -4.29 -28.51 -11.55
C GLU A 59 -3.10 -27.56 -11.45
N LEU A 60 -2.45 -27.53 -10.27
CA LEU A 60 -1.31 -26.66 -10.04
C LEU A 60 -0.05 -27.21 -10.68
N GLY A 61 0.72 -26.32 -11.30
CA GLY A 61 2.09 -26.58 -11.66
C GLY A 61 3.00 -26.78 -10.46
N ASP A 62 4.20 -27.27 -10.69
CA ASP A 62 5.18 -27.57 -9.64
C ASP A 62 5.62 -26.34 -8.83
N ASP A 63 5.52 -25.16 -9.41
CA ASP A 63 5.95 -23.87 -8.83
C ASP A 63 4.78 -22.96 -8.43
N ASP A 64 3.53 -23.43 -8.58
CA ASP A 64 2.33 -22.64 -8.33
C ASP A 64 1.81 -22.80 -6.90
N MET A 65 0.96 -21.87 -6.47
CA MET A 65 0.20 -21.94 -5.24
C MET A 65 -1.27 -21.64 -5.47
N LEU A 66 -2.15 -22.32 -4.74
CA LEU A 66 -3.56 -21.95 -4.60
C LEU A 66 -3.75 -21.25 -3.26
N VAL A 67 -4.29 -20.07 -3.30
CA VAL A 67 -4.54 -19.25 -2.12
C VAL A 67 -6.05 -19.03 -1.98
N LYS A 68 -6.62 -19.39 -0.82
CA LYS A 68 -7.98 -19.01 -0.42
C LYS A 68 -7.94 -17.55 -0.02
N VAL A 69 -8.66 -16.69 -0.73
CA VAL A 69 -8.69 -15.25 -0.47
C VAL A 69 -9.46 -14.99 0.83
N GLU A 70 -8.87 -14.22 1.74
CA GLU A 70 -9.52 -13.75 2.96
C GLU A 70 -10.06 -12.34 2.80
N GLY A 71 -9.38 -11.50 2.03
CA GLY A 71 -9.83 -10.15 1.75
C GLY A 71 -8.97 -9.45 0.73
N CYS A 72 -9.55 -8.42 0.13
CA CYS A 72 -8.88 -7.55 -0.84
C CYS A 72 -9.39 -6.12 -0.71
N GLY A 73 -8.50 -5.14 -0.66
CA GLY A 73 -8.88 -3.74 -0.74
C GLY A 73 -9.38 -3.35 -2.12
N VAL A 74 -10.29 -2.38 -2.18
CA VAL A 74 -10.71 -1.73 -3.44
C VAL A 74 -9.87 -0.47 -3.62
N CYS A 75 -9.06 -0.45 -4.67
CA CYS A 75 -8.19 0.66 -5.02
C CYS A 75 -8.91 1.68 -5.93
N GLY A 76 -8.35 2.88 -5.99
CA GLY A 76 -8.75 3.86 -7.02
C GLY A 76 -8.54 3.35 -8.44
N THR A 77 -7.53 2.52 -8.67
CA THR A 77 -7.29 1.85 -9.97
C THR A 77 -8.46 0.96 -10.35
N ASP A 78 -8.94 0.11 -9.43
CA ASP A 78 -10.11 -0.75 -9.68
C ASP A 78 -11.36 0.08 -10.03
N ALA A 79 -11.56 1.20 -9.32
CA ALA A 79 -12.68 2.10 -9.59
C ALA A 79 -12.57 2.80 -10.96
N HIS A 80 -11.36 3.07 -11.44
CA HIS A 80 -11.15 3.64 -12.78
C HIS A 80 -11.36 2.60 -13.87
N GLU A 81 -10.86 1.36 -13.69
CA GLU A 81 -11.16 0.24 -14.59
C GLU A 81 -12.66 -0.04 -14.66
N PHE A 82 -13.33 -0.09 -13.51
CA PHE A 82 -14.78 -0.25 -13.43
C PHE A 82 -15.53 0.81 -14.24
N LYS A 83 -15.09 2.07 -14.20
CA LYS A 83 -15.80 3.19 -14.81
C LYS A 83 -15.41 3.49 -16.25
N ARG A 84 -14.18 3.24 -16.67
CA ARG A 84 -13.62 3.77 -17.93
C ARG A 84 -12.74 2.81 -18.72
N ASP A 85 -12.31 1.71 -18.11
CA ASP A 85 -11.35 0.75 -18.70
C ASP A 85 -10.10 1.42 -19.33
N PRO A 86 -9.36 2.25 -18.56
CA PRO A 86 -8.24 3.01 -19.10
C PRO A 86 -7.11 2.14 -19.64
N PHE A 87 -7.01 0.87 -19.22
CA PHE A 87 -5.99 -0.07 -19.70
C PHE A 87 -6.50 -1.01 -20.77
N GLY A 88 -7.82 -1.01 -21.10
CA GLY A 88 -8.40 -1.83 -22.13
C GLY A 88 -8.37 -3.32 -21.78
N LEU A 89 -8.61 -3.68 -20.52
CA LEU A 89 -8.45 -5.05 -20.00
C LEU A 89 -9.76 -5.82 -19.88
N ILE A 90 -10.92 -5.19 -20.05
CA ILE A 90 -12.22 -5.88 -19.95
C ILE A 90 -12.35 -6.96 -21.05
N PRO A 91 -12.70 -8.24 -20.72
CA PRO A 91 -13.07 -8.75 -19.39
C PRO A 91 -11.85 -9.14 -18.54
N LEU A 92 -11.91 -8.96 -17.20
CA LEU A 92 -10.87 -9.40 -16.28
C LEU A 92 -11.41 -9.60 -14.86
N VAL A 93 -10.67 -10.33 -14.02
CA VAL A 93 -10.88 -10.36 -12.56
C VAL A 93 -9.93 -9.34 -11.94
N LEU A 94 -10.50 -8.26 -11.37
CA LEU A 94 -9.73 -7.21 -10.70
C LEU A 94 -9.31 -7.58 -9.26
N GLY A 95 -8.76 -6.62 -8.54
CA GLY A 95 -8.28 -6.73 -7.17
C GLY A 95 -6.79 -7.05 -7.09
N HIS A 96 -6.02 -6.10 -6.54
CA HIS A 96 -4.55 -6.20 -6.42
C HIS A 96 -4.03 -5.93 -5.00
N GLU A 97 -4.91 -5.58 -4.07
CA GLU A 97 -4.58 -5.34 -2.65
C GLU A 97 -5.01 -6.55 -1.79
N GLY A 98 -4.75 -7.76 -2.28
CA GLY A 98 -5.31 -8.97 -1.71
C GLY A 98 -4.39 -9.74 -0.77
N THR A 99 -5.01 -10.54 0.09
CA THR A 99 -4.34 -11.47 1.01
C THR A 99 -5.19 -12.72 1.22
N GLY A 100 -4.54 -13.82 1.52
CA GLY A 100 -5.24 -15.08 1.76
C GLY A 100 -4.34 -16.17 2.33
N GLU A 101 -4.94 -17.34 2.53
CA GLU A 101 -4.29 -18.53 3.08
C GLU A 101 -3.86 -19.48 1.97
N ILE A 102 -2.62 -19.94 2.01
CA ILE A 102 -2.14 -21.02 1.15
C ILE A 102 -2.90 -22.30 1.49
N VAL A 103 -3.65 -22.85 0.53
CA VAL A 103 -4.40 -24.09 0.70
C VAL A 103 -3.77 -25.27 -0.07
N LYS A 104 -2.98 -24.99 -1.11
CA LYS A 104 -2.22 -26.00 -1.86
C LYS A 104 -0.95 -25.38 -2.44
N MET A 105 0.13 -26.15 -2.51
CA MET A 105 1.43 -25.69 -3.04
C MET A 105 1.97 -26.72 -4.01
N GLY A 106 2.59 -26.25 -5.07
CA GLY A 106 3.42 -27.06 -5.94
C GLY A 106 4.67 -27.59 -5.20
N LYS A 107 5.25 -28.68 -5.71
CA LYS A 107 6.34 -29.38 -5.01
C LYS A 107 7.63 -28.58 -4.85
N ASN A 108 7.86 -27.57 -5.72
CA ASN A 108 9.06 -26.73 -5.72
C ASN A 108 8.92 -25.50 -4.81
N VAL A 109 7.69 -25.11 -4.42
CA VAL A 109 7.43 -23.96 -3.54
C VAL A 109 7.85 -24.30 -2.12
N LYS A 110 8.89 -23.65 -1.61
CA LYS A 110 9.47 -23.93 -0.27
C LYS A 110 9.62 -22.69 0.58
N VAL A 111 9.89 -21.56 -0.04
CA VAL A 111 10.16 -20.28 0.63
C VAL A 111 9.46 -19.14 -0.09
N ASP A 112 9.21 -18.06 0.62
CA ASP A 112 8.75 -16.82 0.03
C ASP A 112 9.91 -16.05 -0.64
N SER A 113 9.61 -14.91 -1.23
CA SER A 113 10.59 -14.07 -1.95
C SER A 113 11.66 -13.45 -1.05
N ALA A 114 11.48 -13.49 0.28
CA ALA A 114 12.47 -13.10 1.27
C ALA A 114 13.26 -14.28 1.86
N GLY A 115 13.00 -15.52 1.38
CA GLY A 115 13.62 -16.74 1.88
C GLY A 115 12.98 -17.32 3.14
N LYS A 116 11.84 -16.80 3.61
CA LYS A 116 11.09 -17.33 4.75
C LYS A 116 10.35 -18.61 4.34
N PRO A 117 10.42 -19.70 5.12
CA PRO A 117 9.71 -20.93 4.80
C PRO A 117 8.21 -20.71 4.59
N LEU A 118 7.64 -21.41 3.60
CA LEU A 118 6.21 -21.44 3.31
C LEU A 118 5.64 -22.85 3.55
N LYS A 119 4.41 -22.89 4.04
CA LYS A 119 3.60 -24.10 4.21
C LYS A 119 2.11 -23.79 3.99
N VAL A 120 1.33 -24.82 3.75
CA VAL A 120 -0.14 -24.74 3.77
C VAL A 120 -0.61 -24.18 5.11
N GLY A 121 -1.54 -23.24 5.08
CA GLY A 121 -2.05 -22.49 6.23
C GLY A 121 -1.36 -21.13 6.46
N ASP A 122 -0.23 -20.86 5.81
CA ASP A 122 0.41 -19.55 5.90
C ASP A 122 -0.39 -18.48 5.13
N LYS A 123 -0.38 -17.26 5.69
CA LYS A 123 -1.02 -16.11 5.07
C LYS A 123 -0.02 -15.39 4.17
N VAL A 124 -0.45 -15.06 2.97
CA VAL A 124 0.43 -14.44 1.98
C VAL A 124 -0.18 -13.22 1.32
N VAL A 125 0.70 -12.38 0.78
CA VAL A 125 0.39 -11.29 -0.15
C VAL A 125 1.31 -11.42 -1.34
N THR A 126 0.85 -10.92 -2.49
CA THR A 126 1.69 -10.77 -3.69
C THR A 126 2.23 -9.35 -3.78
N CYS A 127 3.39 -9.22 -4.40
CA CYS A 127 3.91 -7.96 -4.92
C CYS A 127 3.79 -7.98 -6.45
N MET A 128 4.20 -6.90 -7.09
CA MET A 128 4.33 -6.86 -8.54
C MET A 128 5.20 -8.00 -9.06
N ILE A 129 4.81 -8.54 -10.22
CA ILE A 129 5.63 -9.44 -11.01
C ILE A 129 6.46 -8.56 -11.95
N PHE A 130 7.74 -8.45 -11.68
CA PHE A 130 8.61 -7.69 -12.55
C PHE A 130 8.94 -8.51 -13.79
N LYS A 131 8.63 -7.95 -14.97
CA LYS A 131 9.04 -8.53 -16.23
C LYS A 131 10.56 -8.53 -16.31
N ASP A 132 11.12 -9.50 -17.01
CA ASP A 132 12.53 -9.51 -17.34
C ASP A 132 12.88 -8.18 -18.02
N ASN A 133 13.47 -7.27 -17.26
CA ASN A 133 13.90 -6.00 -17.80
C ASN A 133 15.36 -6.15 -18.24
N PRO A 134 15.63 -6.09 -19.54
CA PRO A 134 17.00 -6.19 -20.07
C PRO A 134 17.89 -5.02 -19.65
N ASP A 135 17.30 -3.93 -19.15
CA ASP A 135 18.05 -2.79 -18.66
C ASP A 135 18.42 -2.96 -17.19
N ILE A 136 19.60 -3.48 -16.93
CA ILE A 136 20.15 -3.69 -15.59
C ILE A 136 20.27 -2.39 -14.79
N THR A 137 20.35 -1.23 -15.43
CA THR A 137 20.43 0.06 -14.72
C THR A 137 19.17 0.37 -13.98
N MET A 138 18.00 -0.08 -14.45
CA MET A 138 16.73 0.05 -13.73
C MET A 138 16.74 -0.74 -12.43
N PHE A 139 17.41 -1.90 -12.41
CA PHE A 139 17.59 -2.71 -11.22
C PHE A 139 18.51 -2.01 -10.20
N ASP A 140 19.65 -1.52 -10.65
CA ASP A 140 20.62 -0.82 -9.80
C ASP A 140 20.04 0.46 -9.19
N LEU A 141 19.23 1.18 -9.95
CA LEU A 141 18.55 2.39 -9.49
C LEU A 141 17.31 2.11 -8.63
N ASN A 142 16.93 0.84 -8.41
CA ASN A 142 15.69 0.45 -7.73
C ASN A 142 14.45 1.10 -8.38
N LYS A 143 14.35 0.99 -9.70
CA LYS A 143 13.27 1.58 -10.52
C LYS A 143 12.60 0.57 -11.45
N GLN A 144 12.57 -0.70 -11.06
CA GLN A 144 11.91 -1.76 -11.84
C GLN A 144 10.44 -1.46 -12.10
N ASN A 145 9.79 -0.76 -11.17
CA ASN A 145 8.40 -0.32 -11.24
C ASN A 145 8.09 0.57 -12.46
N VAL A 146 9.05 1.33 -12.96
CA VAL A 146 8.87 2.18 -14.16
C VAL A 146 9.22 1.48 -15.47
N GLY A 147 9.86 0.30 -15.40
CA GLY A 147 10.17 -0.54 -16.56
C GLY A 147 9.02 -1.44 -17.02
N GLY A 148 7.88 -1.37 -16.35
CA GLY A 148 6.73 -2.24 -16.54
C GLY A 148 6.75 -3.40 -15.55
N ALA A 149 5.59 -3.69 -15.00
CA ALA A 149 5.38 -4.82 -14.10
C ALA A 149 3.98 -5.38 -14.32
N ASP A 150 3.82 -6.66 -14.14
CA ASP A 150 2.52 -7.30 -14.07
C ASP A 150 2.02 -7.31 -12.62
N VAL A 151 0.71 -7.22 -12.45
CA VAL A 151 0.08 -7.18 -11.13
C VAL A 151 -1.14 -8.09 -11.17
N TYR A 152 -1.26 -9.00 -10.21
CA TYR A 152 -2.50 -9.78 -10.06
C TYR A 152 -3.67 -8.84 -9.89
N GLY A 153 -4.74 -9.06 -10.67
CA GLY A 153 -5.90 -8.17 -10.72
C GLY A 153 -5.80 -7.03 -11.73
N LEU A 154 -4.67 -6.91 -12.44
CA LEU A 154 -4.48 -6.01 -13.59
C LEU A 154 -3.82 -6.75 -14.76
N LEU A 155 -3.98 -8.07 -14.80
CA LEU A 155 -3.55 -8.93 -15.90
C LEU A 155 -4.73 -9.13 -16.87
N PRO A 156 -4.46 -9.20 -18.19
CA PRO A 156 -5.46 -9.68 -19.13
C PRO A 156 -6.01 -11.04 -18.68
N ASP A 157 -7.28 -11.28 -18.94
CA ASP A 157 -7.89 -12.59 -18.69
C ASP A 157 -7.23 -13.69 -19.50
N ASP A 158 -7.20 -14.90 -18.97
CA ASP A 158 -6.63 -16.08 -19.60
C ASP A 158 -7.45 -17.33 -19.26
N ASP A 159 -7.02 -18.49 -19.72
CA ASP A 159 -7.74 -19.77 -19.55
C ASP A 159 -7.94 -20.20 -18.07
N ILE A 160 -7.20 -19.59 -17.13
CA ILE A 160 -7.32 -19.89 -15.69
C ILE A 160 -8.37 -19.00 -15.02
N HIS A 161 -8.54 -17.77 -15.47
CA HIS A 161 -9.48 -16.77 -14.93
C HIS A 161 -9.30 -16.39 -13.45
N LEU A 162 -8.37 -17.04 -12.72
CA LEU A 162 -8.13 -16.86 -11.28
C LEU A 162 -6.83 -16.08 -11.03
N ASN A 163 -6.71 -14.91 -11.67
CA ASN A 163 -5.53 -14.05 -11.67
C ASN A 163 -5.77 -12.67 -11.03
N GLY A 164 -6.87 -12.53 -10.29
CA GLY A 164 -7.21 -11.33 -9.51
C GLY A 164 -7.77 -11.70 -8.13
N TRP A 165 -7.62 -10.79 -7.16
CA TRP A 165 -7.97 -11.05 -5.76
C TRP A 165 -9.48 -10.86 -5.45
N PHE A 166 -10.30 -10.39 -6.39
CA PHE A 166 -11.76 -10.40 -6.22
C PHE A 166 -12.33 -11.77 -6.58
N ALA A 167 -11.92 -12.79 -5.85
CA ALA A 167 -12.29 -14.19 -6.02
C ALA A 167 -12.30 -14.92 -4.69
N ASP A 168 -12.89 -16.13 -4.63
CA ASP A 168 -12.75 -17.00 -3.45
C ASP A 168 -11.36 -17.65 -3.38
N TYR A 169 -10.78 -17.94 -4.54
CA TYR A 169 -9.43 -18.49 -4.67
C TYR A 169 -8.68 -17.80 -5.80
N ILE A 170 -7.37 -17.66 -5.63
CA ILE A 170 -6.46 -17.15 -6.65
C ILE A 170 -5.33 -18.14 -6.88
N VAL A 171 -4.88 -18.26 -8.13
CA VAL A 171 -3.69 -19.05 -8.50
C VAL A 171 -2.48 -18.12 -8.58
N ILE A 172 -1.54 -18.30 -7.67
CA ILE A 172 -0.26 -17.60 -7.70
C ILE A 172 0.73 -18.46 -8.46
N ARG A 173 1.20 -17.97 -9.59
CA ARG A 173 2.04 -18.71 -10.55
C ARG A 173 3.51 -18.68 -10.14
N GLY A 174 4.24 -19.67 -10.58
CA GLY A 174 5.70 -19.72 -10.43
C GLY A 174 6.36 -18.47 -10.98
N GLY A 175 7.42 -18.01 -10.29
CA GLY A 175 8.10 -16.73 -10.60
C GLY A 175 7.45 -15.49 -10.01
N SER A 176 6.27 -15.60 -9.39
CA SER A 176 5.62 -14.49 -8.70
C SER A 176 6.36 -14.12 -7.42
N THR A 177 6.33 -12.82 -7.10
CA THR A 177 6.81 -12.33 -5.82
C THR A 177 5.73 -12.48 -4.76
N VAL A 178 6.04 -13.21 -3.70
CA VAL A 178 5.12 -13.55 -2.60
C VAL A 178 5.82 -13.38 -1.26
N PHE A 179 5.10 -12.88 -0.25
CA PHE A 179 5.61 -12.75 1.12
C PHE A 179 4.69 -13.41 2.12
N ASN A 180 5.29 -14.15 3.08
CA ASN A 180 4.60 -14.70 4.23
C ASN A 180 4.34 -13.60 5.27
N VAL A 181 3.06 -13.31 5.50
CA VAL A 181 2.56 -12.25 6.39
C VAL A 181 1.67 -12.80 7.51
N SER A 182 1.87 -14.05 7.89
CA SER A 182 1.07 -14.75 8.90
C SER A 182 1.11 -14.11 10.29
N ASP A 183 2.08 -13.24 10.55
CA ASP A 183 2.23 -12.49 11.80
C ASP A 183 1.41 -11.17 11.83
N LEU A 184 0.74 -10.81 10.73
CA LEU A 184 -0.11 -9.63 10.64
C LEU A 184 -1.60 -10.02 10.68
N ASP A 185 -2.41 -9.16 11.30
CA ASP A 185 -3.87 -9.29 11.25
C ASP A 185 -4.42 -8.95 9.85
N LEU A 186 -5.67 -9.35 9.58
CA LEU A 186 -6.29 -9.23 8.27
C LEU A 186 -6.32 -7.77 7.77
N ASP A 187 -6.69 -6.83 8.63
CA ASP A 187 -6.77 -5.41 8.26
C ASP A 187 -5.39 -4.87 7.85
N SER A 188 -4.35 -5.22 8.62
CA SER A 188 -2.97 -4.87 8.29
C SER A 188 -2.55 -5.47 6.95
N ARG A 189 -2.93 -6.73 6.68
CA ARG A 189 -2.57 -7.43 5.44
C ARG A 189 -3.23 -6.79 4.20
N ILE A 190 -4.49 -6.37 4.30
CA ILE A 190 -5.21 -5.66 3.22
C ILE A 190 -4.57 -4.30 2.92
N LEU A 191 -3.95 -3.66 3.90
CA LEU A 191 -3.32 -2.35 3.73
C LEU A 191 -1.87 -2.40 3.23
N ILE A 192 -1.27 -3.58 3.09
CA ILE A 192 0.17 -3.73 2.73
C ILE A 192 0.48 -3.03 1.42
N GLU A 193 -0.30 -3.29 0.38
CA GLU A 193 -0.04 -2.76 -0.96
C GLU A 193 0.00 -1.23 -0.94
N GLN A 194 -1.01 -0.59 -0.39
CA GLN A 194 -1.05 0.88 -0.27
C GLN A 194 0.07 1.43 0.59
N CYS A 195 0.40 0.74 1.68
CA CYS A 195 1.53 1.15 2.52
C CYS A 195 2.85 1.08 1.74
N ALA A 196 3.03 0.08 0.87
CA ALA A 196 4.22 -0.04 0.03
C ALA A 196 4.34 1.13 -0.95
N VAL A 197 3.23 1.59 -1.56
CA VAL A 197 3.19 2.81 -2.40
C VAL A 197 3.73 4.01 -1.63
N LEU A 198 3.28 4.19 -0.40
CA LEU A 198 3.69 5.35 0.40
C LEU A 198 5.11 5.20 0.97
N ILE A 199 5.54 4.00 1.32
CA ILE A 199 6.93 3.74 1.69
C ILE A 199 7.85 4.10 0.52
N HIS A 200 7.52 3.68 -0.70
CA HIS A 200 8.28 4.06 -1.90
C HIS A 200 8.37 5.58 -2.05
N ALA A 201 7.25 6.29 -1.94
CA ALA A 201 7.21 7.76 -2.05
C ALA A 201 8.10 8.44 -0.99
N VAL A 202 8.05 7.96 0.25
CA VAL A 202 8.87 8.49 1.35
C VAL A 202 10.35 8.16 1.14
N GLU A 203 10.71 6.95 0.70
CA GLU A 203 12.09 6.61 0.38
C GLU A 203 12.63 7.49 -0.76
N ARG A 204 11.83 7.76 -1.79
CA ARG A 204 12.20 8.72 -2.85
C ARG A 204 12.37 10.14 -2.31
N ALA A 205 11.48 10.59 -1.43
CA ALA A 205 11.61 11.90 -0.78
C ALA A 205 12.90 12.02 0.05
N LYS A 206 13.29 10.95 0.75
CA LYS A 206 14.54 10.89 1.53
C LYS A 206 15.80 11.06 0.66
N THR A 207 15.78 10.58 -0.60
CA THR A 207 16.93 10.73 -1.50
C THR A 207 17.27 12.19 -1.82
N THR A 208 16.33 13.12 -1.61
CA THR A 208 16.58 14.56 -1.80
C THR A 208 17.47 15.17 -0.73
N GLY A 209 17.63 14.51 0.42
CA GLY A 209 18.34 15.05 1.58
C GLY A 209 17.58 16.18 2.31
N ILE A 210 16.41 16.58 1.82
CA ILE A 210 15.58 17.67 2.38
C ILE A 210 14.65 17.13 3.47
N LEU A 211 14.03 15.94 3.24
CA LEU A 211 13.16 15.30 4.22
C LEU A 211 13.99 14.71 5.37
N ARG A 212 13.83 15.26 6.55
CA ARG A 212 14.55 14.88 7.78
C ARG A 212 13.56 14.73 8.94
N PHE A 213 13.98 14.11 10.05
CA PHE A 213 13.13 13.87 11.23
C PHE A 213 12.52 15.17 11.82
N ASN A 214 13.18 16.31 11.69
CA ASN A 214 12.72 17.61 12.19
C ASN A 214 12.07 18.50 11.13
N SER A 215 11.79 17.98 9.94
CA SER A 215 11.16 18.73 8.85
C SER A 215 9.72 19.10 9.18
N ARG A 216 9.32 20.28 8.70
CA ARG A 216 7.91 20.68 8.59
C ARG A 216 7.37 20.11 7.30
N VAL A 217 6.37 19.25 7.40
CA VAL A 217 5.84 18.51 6.26
C VAL A 217 4.37 18.82 6.04
N VAL A 218 4.02 19.20 4.80
CA VAL A 218 2.63 19.29 4.36
C VAL A 218 2.26 17.98 3.67
N VAL A 219 1.12 17.42 4.04
CA VAL A 219 0.44 16.35 3.29
C VAL A 219 -0.86 16.92 2.74
N GLN A 220 -0.93 17.07 1.42
CA GLN A 220 -2.09 17.59 0.72
C GLN A 220 -2.94 16.45 0.17
N GLY A 221 -4.19 16.39 0.64
CA GLY A 221 -5.11 15.29 0.42
C GLY A 221 -5.06 14.28 1.58
N CYS A 222 -6.19 14.14 2.28
CA CYS A 222 -6.38 13.22 3.40
C CYS A 222 -7.30 12.04 3.04
N GLY A 223 -7.20 11.55 1.80
CA GLY A 223 -7.69 10.24 1.42
C GLY A 223 -6.82 9.12 2.03
N PRO A 224 -7.08 7.84 1.74
CA PRO A 224 -6.30 6.72 2.28
C PRO A 224 -4.78 6.91 2.11
N ILE A 225 -4.36 7.34 0.93
CA ILE A 225 -2.96 7.59 0.57
C ILE A 225 -2.33 8.65 1.48
N GLY A 226 -2.95 9.83 1.63
CA GLY A 226 -2.41 10.89 2.48
C GLY A 226 -2.43 10.53 3.96
N LEU A 227 -3.44 9.81 4.42
CA LEU A 227 -3.54 9.34 5.82
C LEU A 227 -2.43 8.32 6.14
N ILE A 228 -2.13 7.39 5.25
CA ILE A 228 -1.01 6.46 5.39
C ILE A 228 0.33 7.22 5.35
N CYS A 229 0.47 8.22 4.45
CA CYS A 229 1.66 9.08 4.41
C CYS A 229 1.92 9.74 5.78
N ILE A 230 0.89 10.35 6.38
CA ILE A 230 0.96 10.95 7.71
C ILE A 230 1.42 9.93 8.76
N ALA A 231 0.84 8.73 8.75
CA ALA A 231 1.23 7.66 9.68
C ALA A 231 2.69 7.22 9.51
N ILE A 232 3.17 7.08 8.28
CA ILE A 232 4.58 6.75 8.00
C ILE A 232 5.50 7.86 8.52
N LEU A 233 5.23 9.11 8.18
CA LEU A 233 6.00 10.26 8.66
C LEU A 233 6.04 10.31 10.20
N ARG A 234 4.91 10.05 10.84
CA ARG A 234 4.82 9.98 12.31
C ARG A 234 5.67 8.86 12.90
N THR A 235 5.66 7.66 12.30
CA THR A 235 6.50 6.53 12.75
C THR A 235 8.00 6.76 12.53
N MET A 236 8.37 7.67 11.61
CA MET A 236 9.74 8.11 11.40
C MET A 236 10.21 9.16 12.43
N GLY A 237 9.32 9.61 13.31
CA GLY A 237 9.60 10.65 14.32
C GLY A 237 9.42 12.08 13.82
N ILE A 238 8.83 12.28 12.63
CA ILE A 238 8.49 13.63 12.16
C ILE A 238 7.25 14.10 12.93
N GLU A 239 7.38 15.22 13.62
CA GLU A 239 6.31 15.77 14.47
C GLU A 239 5.55 16.92 13.81
N ASN A 240 6.23 17.72 13.00
CA ASN A 240 5.62 18.90 12.38
C ASN A 240 4.92 18.53 11.07
N ILE A 241 3.73 17.92 11.17
CA ILE A 241 2.93 17.49 10.03
C ILE A 241 1.64 18.31 9.96
N VAL A 242 1.44 19.04 8.86
CA VAL A 242 0.20 19.75 8.54
C VAL A 242 -0.55 19.01 7.45
N ALA A 243 -1.76 18.58 7.75
CA ALA A 243 -2.68 17.96 6.82
C ALA A 243 -3.56 19.03 6.13
N VAL A 244 -3.70 18.96 4.80
CA VAL A 244 -4.53 19.89 4.01
C VAL A 244 -5.58 19.10 3.24
N ASP A 245 -6.87 19.36 3.50
CA ASP A 245 -8.00 18.72 2.80
C ASP A 245 -9.23 19.66 2.85
N GLY A 246 -10.30 19.34 2.14
CA GLY A 246 -11.57 20.05 2.19
C GLY A 246 -12.64 19.37 3.04
N GLU A 247 -12.40 18.16 3.53
CA GLU A 247 -13.36 17.38 4.29
C GLU A 247 -12.94 17.29 5.76
N GLN A 248 -13.72 17.95 6.64
CA GLN A 248 -13.37 18.04 8.06
C GLN A 248 -13.18 16.69 8.73
N LYS A 249 -14.02 15.71 8.42
CA LYS A 249 -13.89 14.34 8.94
C LYS A 249 -12.55 13.69 8.60
N ARG A 250 -12.01 13.95 7.39
CA ARG A 250 -10.70 13.45 6.98
C ARG A 250 -9.58 14.17 7.71
N LEU A 251 -9.71 15.47 7.94
CA LEU A 251 -8.76 16.25 8.71
C LEU A 251 -8.71 15.84 10.19
N ASP A 252 -9.86 15.52 10.77
CA ASP A 252 -9.93 15.03 12.15
C ASP A 252 -9.25 13.65 12.24
N PHE A 253 -9.50 12.76 11.29
CA PHE A 253 -8.81 11.48 11.24
C PHE A 253 -7.32 11.61 10.94
N ALA A 254 -6.90 12.59 10.13
CA ALA A 254 -5.49 12.89 9.93
C ALA A 254 -4.74 13.21 11.24
N LYS A 255 -5.41 13.87 12.20
CA LYS A 255 -4.84 14.10 13.54
C LYS A 255 -4.70 12.79 14.32
N GLU A 256 -5.68 11.89 14.25
CA GLU A 256 -5.56 10.56 14.87
C GLU A 256 -4.40 9.76 14.25
N MET A 257 -4.14 9.93 12.94
CA MET A 257 -3.04 9.29 12.21
C MET A 257 -1.66 9.95 12.47
N GLY A 258 -1.62 11.08 13.18
CA GLY A 258 -0.37 11.70 13.63
C GLY A 258 -0.09 13.09 13.08
N ALA A 259 -0.98 13.71 12.31
CA ALA A 259 -0.85 15.12 11.93
C ALA A 259 -0.99 16.02 13.17
N THR A 260 -0.09 16.99 13.33
CA THR A 260 -0.13 17.92 14.49
C THR A 260 -1.07 19.07 14.27
N LYS A 261 -1.30 19.45 13.03
CA LYS A 261 -2.22 20.50 12.62
C LYS A 261 -2.96 20.09 11.35
N SER A 262 -4.07 20.75 11.09
CA SER A 262 -4.84 20.60 9.87
C SER A 262 -5.33 21.94 9.35
N VAL A 263 -5.44 22.06 8.04
CA VAL A 263 -5.93 23.24 7.32
C VAL A 263 -7.03 22.79 6.38
N ASN A 264 -8.24 23.28 6.57
CA ASN A 264 -9.35 23.07 5.64
C ASN A 264 -9.28 24.13 4.56
N PHE A 265 -8.99 23.73 3.31
CA PHE A 265 -8.84 24.70 2.23
C PHE A 265 -10.15 25.46 1.92
N LYS A 266 -11.31 24.94 2.29
CA LYS A 266 -12.61 25.59 2.11
C LYS A 266 -12.79 26.83 3.00
N ASP A 267 -11.99 26.98 4.05
CA ASP A 267 -12.04 28.12 4.96
C ASP A 267 -11.30 29.36 4.41
N TYR A 268 -10.60 29.20 3.28
CA TYR A 268 -9.77 30.26 2.70
C TYR A 268 -10.24 30.70 1.31
N LYS A 269 -10.20 32.01 1.07
CA LYS A 269 -10.53 32.58 -0.25
C LYS A 269 -9.26 32.79 -1.07
N GLY A 270 -9.00 31.86 -1.98
CA GLY A 270 -7.85 31.90 -2.88
C GLY A 270 -6.58 31.32 -2.29
N ILE A 271 -5.59 31.14 -3.16
CA ILE A 271 -4.38 30.41 -2.84
C ILE A 271 -3.46 31.14 -1.86
N GLU A 272 -3.40 32.45 -1.93
CA GLU A 272 -2.53 33.25 -1.04
C GLU A 272 -3.00 33.14 0.42
N ALA A 273 -4.31 33.29 0.66
CA ALA A 273 -4.89 33.11 2.00
C ALA A 273 -4.70 31.68 2.51
N LEU A 274 -4.85 30.66 1.65
CA LEU A 274 -4.60 29.27 2.02
C LEU A 274 -3.12 29.03 2.36
N ALA A 275 -2.20 29.61 1.60
CA ALA A 275 -0.77 29.52 1.87
C ALA A 275 -0.39 30.17 3.21
N ASP A 276 -1.00 31.32 3.50
CA ASP A 276 -0.84 31.96 4.83
C ASP A 276 -1.39 31.07 5.95
N GLY A 277 -2.56 30.42 5.75
CA GLY A 277 -3.11 29.47 6.73
C GLY A 277 -2.19 28.26 6.98
N VAL A 278 -1.55 27.72 5.95
CA VAL A 278 -0.55 26.65 6.09
C VAL A 278 0.69 27.17 6.81
N LYS A 279 1.15 28.37 6.50
CA LYS A 279 2.29 29.02 7.16
C LYS A 279 2.00 29.28 8.65
N ASP A 280 0.81 29.74 8.99
CA ASP A 280 0.39 29.96 10.38
C ASP A 280 0.32 28.65 11.17
N ALA A 281 -0.12 27.57 10.51
CA ALA A 281 -0.11 26.24 11.12
C ALA A 281 1.30 25.77 11.51
N PHE A 282 2.34 26.24 10.81
CA PHE A 282 3.76 26.04 11.17
C PHE A 282 4.38 27.16 12.00
N GLY A 283 3.58 28.05 12.60
CA GLY A 283 4.08 29.13 13.43
C GLY A 283 4.81 30.24 12.67
N GLY A 284 4.37 30.52 11.45
CA GLY A 284 4.92 31.59 10.59
C GLY A 284 5.97 31.11 9.58
N TYR A 285 6.15 29.79 9.42
CA TYR A 285 7.12 29.20 8.48
C TYR A 285 6.43 28.40 7.38
N LEU A 286 7.02 28.32 6.20
CA LEU A 286 6.60 27.40 5.15
C LEU A 286 7.17 25.99 5.39
N ALA A 287 6.61 25.00 4.69
CA ALA A 287 7.05 23.61 4.76
C ALA A 287 8.46 23.41 4.19
N ASP A 288 9.22 22.50 4.80
CA ASP A 288 10.49 22.02 4.24
C ASP A 288 10.23 21.01 3.12
N PHE A 289 9.19 20.19 3.28
CA PHE A 289 8.82 19.17 2.29
C PHE A 289 7.30 19.04 2.19
N ALA A 290 6.82 18.69 1.00
CA ALA A 290 5.39 18.44 0.76
C ALA A 290 5.16 17.12 0.02
N PHE A 291 4.06 16.43 0.37
CA PHE A 291 3.54 15.27 -0.34
C PHE A 291 2.20 15.64 -0.98
N GLN A 292 2.11 15.50 -2.30
CA GLN A 292 0.89 15.70 -3.05
C GLN A 292 0.20 14.35 -3.25
N CYS A 293 -0.94 14.15 -2.56
CA CYS A 293 -1.68 12.89 -2.48
C CYS A 293 -3.07 12.98 -3.12
N THR A 294 -3.29 13.97 -4.00
CA THR A 294 -4.58 14.16 -4.71
C THR A 294 -4.40 14.00 -6.21
N GLY A 295 -5.46 13.60 -6.93
CA GLY A 295 -5.51 13.61 -8.40
C GLY A 295 -5.98 14.95 -8.97
N SER A 296 -5.77 16.07 -8.26
CA SER A 296 -6.25 17.40 -8.68
C SER A 296 -5.14 18.27 -9.24
N PRO A 297 -5.18 18.65 -10.53
CA PRO A 297 -4.20 19.58 -11.13
C PRO A 297 -4.10 20.92 -10.40
N ILE A 298 -5.22 21.45 -9.90
CA ILE A 298 -5.23 22.69 -9.12
C ILE A 298 -4.49 22.51 -7.79
N ALA A 299 -4.69 21.38 -7.11
CA ALA A 299 -3.98 21.09 -5.88
C ALA A 299 -2.47 20.96 -6.12
N HIS A 300 -2.06 20.31 -7.22
CA HIS A 300 -0.64 20.24 -7.62
C HIS A 300 -0.06 21.63 -7.86
N ALA A 301 -0.76 22.52 -8.58
CA ALA A 301 -0.28 23.87 -8.81
C ALA A 301 -0.17 24.69 -7.51
N ASN A 302 -1.09 24.47 -6.58
CA ASN A 302 -1.14 25.20 -5.31
C ASN A 302 -0.06 24.79 -4.32
N ILE A 303 0.39 23.53 -4.33
CA ILE A 303 1.28 23.00 -3.31
C ILE A 303 2.63 23.71 -3.25
N TYR A 304 3.11 24.26 -4.37
CA TYR A 304 4.35 25.03 -4.44
C TYR A 304 4.32 26.29 -3.55
N LYS A 305 3.14 26.84 -3.26
CA LYS A 305 2.97 28.00 -2.36
C LYS A 305 3.17 27.65 -0.90
N PHE A 306 3.06 26.37 -0.54
CA PHE A 306 3.25 25.91 0.84
C PHE A 306 4.71 25.62 1.19
N ILE A 307 5.60 25.52 0.18
CA ILE A 307 6.98 25.06 0.32
C ILE A 307 7.93 26.27 0.37
N ARG A 308 8.88 26.26 1.31
CA ARG A 308 9.93 27.28 1.41
C ARG A 308 10.94 27.21 0.27
N ASN A 309 11.78 28.24 0.15
CA ASN A 309 12.94 28.20 -0.74
C ASN A 309 13.88 27.06 -0.32
N GLY A 310 14.42 26.33 -1.29
CA GLY A 310 15.26 25.14 -1.10
C GLY A 310 14.48 23.95 -0.53
N GLY A 311 13.15 23.96 -0.62
CA GLY A 311 12.30 22.85 -0.15
C GLY A 311 12.10 21.78 -1.19
N GLY A 312 11.30 20.74 -0.85
CA GLY A 312 11.04 19.59 -1.70
C GLY A 312 9.56 19.24 -1.84
N LEU A 313 9.26 18.60 -2.95
CA LEU A 313 7.93 18.05 -3.29
C LEU A 313 8.07 16.60 -3.73
N CYS A 314 7.25 15.73 -3.18
CA CYS A 314 6.98 14.40 -3.74
C CYS A 314 5.58 14.40 -4.36
N GLU A 315 5.55 14.15 -5.67
CA GLU A 315 4.31 14.00 -6.43
C GLU A 315 3.97 12.51 -6.57
N LEU A 316 2.80 12.10 -6.06
CA LEU A 316 2.29 10.73 -6.16
C LEU A 316 0.78 10.65 -6.38
N GLY A 317 0.09 11.78 -6.51
CA GLY A 317 -1.36 11.85 -6.59
C GLY A 317 -1.96 11.45 -7.94
N PHE A 318 -1.15 11.42 -8.99
CA PHE A 318 -1.62 11.18 -10.37
C PHE A 318 -1.18 9.81 -10.89
N PHE A 319 -1.89 8.77 -10.49
CA PHE A 319 -1.66 7.44 -11.07
C PHE A 319 -2.35 7.24 -12.44
N ILE A 320 -3.27 8.13 -12.80
CA ILE A 320 -3.85 8.28 -14.14
C ILE A 320 -3.72 9.73 -14.60
N ASN A 321 -3.88 9.96 -15.90
CA ASN A 321 -3.96 11.31 -16.43
C ASN A 321 -5.21 12.03 -15.88
N GLY A 322 -5.00 12.96 -14.93
CA GLY A 322 -6.02 13.82 -14.31
C GLY A 322 -6.18 15.18 -14.99
N GLY A 323 -5.46 15.43 -16.11
CA GLY A 323 -5.41 16.71 -16.80
C GLY A 323 -4.16 17.54 -16.48
N ASP A 324 -4.09 18.73 -17.04
CA ASP A 324 -2.93 19.61 -16.98
C ASP A 324 -2.96 20.50 -15.74
N ALA A 325 -1.79 20.73 -15.13
CA ALA A 325 -1.58 21.68 -14.05
C ALA A 325 -0.81 22.90 -14.56
N THR A 326 -1.27 24.12 -14.25
CA THR A 326 -0.57 25.36 -14.62
C THR A 326 0.27 25.84 -13.45
N ILE A 327 1.57 25.89 -13.63
CA ILE A 327 2.54 26.45 -12.68
C ILE A 327 3.33 27.58 -13.31
N ASN A 328 3.90 28.46 -12.49
CA ASN A 328 4.86 29.46 -12.95
C ASN A 328 6.29 28.95 -12.68
N PRO A 329 7.05 28.50 -13.71
CA PRO A 329 8.36 27.90 -13.50
C PRO A 329 9.34 28.83 -12.76
N HIS A 330 9.25 30.15 -12.95
CA HIS A 330 10.11 31.11 -12.27
C HIS A 330 9.81 31.16 -10.76
N PHE A 331 8.54 31.44 -10.39
CA PHE A 331 8.17 31.65 -8.99
C PHE A 331 7.94 30.34 -8.21
N ASP A 332 7.53 29.28 -8.88
CA ASP A 332 7.18 28.04 -8.20
C ASP A 332 8.36 27.06 -8.10
N ILE A 333 9.33 27.12 -9.04
CA ILE A 333 10.45 26.19 -9.09
C ILE A 333 11.79 26.89 -9.01
N CYS A 334 12.16 27.71 -10.06
CA CYS A 334 13.53 28.18 -10.24
C CYS A 334 14.00 29.14 -9.15
N SER A 335 13.22 30.21 -8.86
CA SER A 335 13.62 31.21 -7.86
C SER A 335 13.58 30.67 -6.42
N LYS A 336 12.93 29.55 -6.19
CA LYS A 336 12.86 28.84 -4.90
C LYS A 336 13.82 27.66 -4.80
N GLU A 337 14.47 27.25 -5.90
CA GLU A 337 15.28 26.02 -5.97
C GLU A 337 14.56 24.80 -5.42
N ILE A 338 13.30 24.58 -5.87
CA ILE A 338 12.50 23.44 -5.44
C ILE A 338 13.00 22.13 -6.06
N THR A 339 13.21 21.12 -5.24
CA THR A 339 13.45 19.75 -5.68
C THR A 339 12.15 18.99 -5.78
N THR A 340 11.75 18.57 -6.97
CA THR A 340 10.56 17.73 -7.18
C THR A 340 10.97 16.31 -7.53
N VAL A 341 10.37 15.32 -6.83
CA VAL A 341 10.50 13.90 -7.15
C VAL A 341 9.13 13.31 -7.43
N GLY A 342 9.01 12.55 -8.53
CA GLY A 342 7.84 11.73 -8.79
C GLY A 342 7.96 10.39 -8.08
N SER A 343 6.84 9.81 -7.66
CA SER A 343 6.76 8.45 -7.13
C SER A 343 5.71 7.65 -7.91
N TRP A 344 6.08 6.45 -8.33
CA TRP A 344 5.22 5.56 -9.10
C TRP A 344 5.21 4.17 -8.49
N VAL A 345 4.06 3.73 -8.02
CA VAL A 345 3.83 2.42 -7.43
C VAL A 345 4.89 2.10 -6.34
N TYR A 346 5.58 0.95 -6.40
CA TYR A 346 6.59 0.49 -5.43
C TYR A 346 7.54 -0.53 -6.07
N THR A 347 8.57 -0.91 -5.31
CA THR A 347 9.51 -1.96 -5.67
C THR A 347 9.53 -3.07 -4.62
N LEU A 348 10.22 -4.16 -4.87
CA LEU A 348 10.39 -5.28 -3.91
C LEU A 348 10.95 -4.83 -2.56
N ARG A 349 11.88 -3.87 -2.57
CA ARG A 349 12.56 -3.38 -1.35
C ARG A 349 11.60 -2.68 -0.41
N ASP A 350 10.54 -2.09 -0.92
CA ASP A 350 9.58 -1.33 -0.13
C ASP A 350 8.74 -2.23 0.78
N TYR A 351 8.56 -3.51 0.42
CA TYR A 351 7.76 -4.45 1.21
C TYR A 351 8.36 -4.75 2.58
N ALA A 352 9.67 -4.96 2.68
CA ALA A 352 10.32 -5.20 3.97
C ALA A 352 10.10 -4.00 4.92
N THR A 353 10.30 -2.77 4.41
CA THR A 353 10.06 -1.54 5.17
C THR A 353 8.57 -1.38 5.52
N THR A 354 7.66 -1.81 4.63
CA THR A 354 6.22 -1.79 4.88
C THR A 354 5.82 -2.68 6.05
N PHE A 355 6.37 -3.89 6.13
CA PHE A 355 6.08 -4.78 7.26
C PHE A 355 6.57 -4.20 8.58
N ASP A 356 7.75 -3.59 8.60
CA ASP A 356 8.28 -2.91 9.79
C ASP A 356 7.44 -1.68 10.16
N PHE A 357 6.99 -0.90 9.16
CA PHE A 357 6.08 0.21 9.38
C PHE A 357 4.78 -0.23 10.05
N LEU A 358 4.10 -1.27 9.53
CA LEU A 358 2.84 -1.75 10.09
C LEU A 358 3.00 -2.22 11.55
N LYS A 359 4.10 -2.90 11.87
CA LYS A 359 4.42 -3.31 13.24
C LYS A 359 4.65 -2.09 14.16
N ARG A 360 5.39 -1.09 13.69
CA ARG A 360 5.63 0.16 14.44
C ARG A 360 4.36 0.95 14.63
N ALA A 361 3.56 1.14 13.58
CA ALA A 361 2.28 1.85 13.65
C ALA A 361 1.36 1.25 14.71
N LYS A 362 1.25 -0.10 14.73
CA LYS A 362 0.53 -0.83 15.78
C LYS A 362 1.14 -0.61 17.16
N GLY A 363 2.48 -0.66 17.26
CA GLY A 363 3.22 -0.49 18.52
C GLY A 363 3.03 0.88 19.17
N ILE A 364 2.86 1.94 18.40
CA ILE A 364 2.59 3.31 18.89
C ILE A 364 1.10 3.68 18.89
N GLY A 365 0.22 2.72 18.60
CA GLY A 365 -1.23 2.88 18.70
C GLY A 365 -1.89 3.69 17.58
N LEU A 366 -1.27 3.78 16.39
CA LEU A 366 -1.93 4.42 15.25
C LEU A 366 -3.13 3.59 14.78
N PRO A 367 -4.27 4.21 14.50
CA PRO A 367 -5.53 3.51 14.22
C PRO A 367 -5.63 3.06 12.75
N MET A 368 -4.61 2.32 12.25
CA MET A 368 -4.53 1.90 10.85
C MET A 368 -5.77 1.12 10.39
N SER A 369 -6.32 0.23 11.22
CA SER A 369 -7.51 -0.56 10.88
C SER A 369 -8.77 0.28 10.64
N LYS A 370 -8.86 1.50 11.24
CA LYS A 370 -9.97 2.43 11.00
C LYS A 370 -9.98 3.00 9.56
N LEU A 371 -8.88 2.83 8.80
CA LEU A 371 -8.86 3.17 7.38
C LEU A 371 -9.87 2.32 6.60
N ILE A 372 -10.08 1.05 6.97
CA ILE A 372 -11.07 0.16 6.34
C ILE A 372 -12.45 0.49 6.91
N THR A 373 -13.13 1.42 6.24
CA THR A 373 -14.43 1.95 6.71
C THR A 373 -15.62 1.09 6.29
N HIS A 374 -15.51 0.36 5.18
CA HIS A 374 -16.58 -0.47 4.64
C HIS A 374 -16.05 -1.86 4.27
N ARG A 375 -16.86 -2.87 4.57
CA ARG A 375 -16.57 -4.26 4.22
C ARG A 375 -17.78 -4.85 3.51
N PHE A 376 -17.55 -5.43 2.36
CA PHE A 376 -18.57 -6.06 1.54
C PHE A 376 -18.18 -7.51 1.25
N PRO A 377 -19.14 -8.45 1.17
CA PRO A 377 -18.88 -9.76 0.62
C PRO A 377 -18.64 -9.67 -0.89
N LEU A 378 -18.00 -10.69 -1.48
CA LEU A 378 -17.73 -10.74 -2.92
C LEU A 378 -19.00 -10.56 -3.76
N SER A 379 -20.13 -11.07 -3.29
CA SER A 379 -21.44 -10.94 -3.95
C SER A 379 -21.95 -9.50 -4.08
N GLN A 380 -21.41 -8.56 -3.30
CA GLN A 380 -21.77 -7.14 -3.33
C GLN A 380 -20.68 -6.27 -3.97
N ILE A 381 -19.85 -6.83 -4.84
CA ILE A 381 -18.71 -6.13 -5.47
C ILE A 381 -19.15 -4.88 -6.24
N ASN A 382 -20.28 -4.91 -6.94
CA ASN A 382 -20.82 -3.76 -7.66
C ASN A 382 -21.16 -2.62 -6.69
N GLU A 383 -21.79 -2.92 -5.56
CA GLU A 383 -22.13 -1.94 -4.52
C GLU A 383 -20.85 -1.35 -3.89
N ALA A 384 -19.85 -2.18 -3.63
CA ALA A 384 -18.56 -1.77 -3.11
C ALA A 384 -17.87 -0.72 -4.03
N HIS A 385 -17.88 -0.95 -5.35
CA HIS A 385 -17.32 -0.01 -6.31
C HIS A 385 -18.12 1.28 -6.43
N VAL A 386 -19.45 1.20 -6.41
CA VAL A 386 -20.32 2.39 -6.39
C VAL A 386 -20.07 3.23 -5.13
N THR A 387 -19.91 2.60 -3.96
CA THR A 387 -19.57 3.27 -2.69
C THR A 387 -18.20 3.94 -2.77
N ASN A 388 -17.21 3.27 -3.38
CA ASN A 388 -15.88 3.85 -3.61
C ASN A 388 -15.93 5.08 -4.52
N LEU A 389 -16.63 4.99 -5.65
CA LEU A 389 -16.79 6.10 -6.61
C LEU A 389 -17.48 7.33 -6.00
N LYS A 390 -18.42 7.13 -5.09
CA LYS A 390 -19.09 8.21 -4.35
C LYS A 390 -18.22 8.81 -3.24
N MET A 391 -17.03 8.24 -2.99
CA MET A 391 -16.13 8.67 -1.90
C MET A 391 -16.80 8.68 -0.52
N GLU A 392 -17.76 7.76 -0.29
CA GLU A 392 -18.50 7.66 0.97
C GLU A 392 -17.64 7.08 2.11
N GLY A 393 -16.54 6.39 1.77
CA GLY A 393 -15.59 5.82 2.73
C GLY A 393 -14.15 6.29 2.51
N LEU A 394 -13.24 5.73 3.32
CA LEU A 394 -11.79 5.85 3.12
C LEU A 394 -11.29 4.65 2.31
N LYS A 395 -11.12 3.50 2.93
CA LYS A 395 -10.79 2.23 2.25
C LYS A 395 -12.00 1.31 2.31
N ILE A 396 -12.36 0.76 1.18
CA ILE A 396 -13.36 -0.29 1.04
C ILE A 396 -12.62 -1.61 0.89
N ALA A 397 -13.11 -2.67 1.48
CA ALA A 397 -12.55 -4.01 1.36
C ALA A 397 -13.63 -5.01 1.00
N ILE A 398 -13.29 -5.94 0.11
CA ILE A 398 -14.04 -7.16 -0.11
C ILE A 398 -13.50 -8.18 0.88
N ILE A 399 -14.38 -8.76 1.69
CA ILE A 399 -14.04 -9.77 2.70
C ILE A 399 -14.79 -11.04 2.33
N ASN A 400 -14.06 -12.12 2.13
CA ASN A 400 -14.66 -13.39 1.83
C ASN A 400 -15.15 -14.06 3.12
N GLU A 401 -16.34 -14.65 3.06
CA GLU A 401 -16.88 -15.45 4.15
C GLU A 401 -15.98 -16.69 4.37
N GLN A 402 -15.66 -16.96 5.65
CA GLN A 402 -14.79 -18.08 6.03
C GLN A 402 -15.51 -19.43 5.89
#